data_03ca31b66622e1a1bc0362a0797cb468
#
_entry.id   03ca31b66622e1a1bc0362a0797cb468
#
_cell.length_a   1.000
_cell.length_b   1.000
_cell.length_c   1.000
_cell.angle_alpha   90.00
_cell.angle_beta   90.00
_cell.angle_gamma   90.00
#
_symmetry.space_group_name_H-M   'P 1'
#
loop_
_entity.id
_entity.type
_entity.pdbx_description
1 polymer ?
#
loop_
_entity_poly.entity_id
_entity_poly.type
_entity_poly.pdbx_seq_one_letter_code
_entity_poly.pdbx_strand_id
1 'polypeptide(L)'
;EISGNKISAHPDAVSHWKYTVADTLQQALTGADFVVISILPGTFDEMESDVHAPEAYGIYQSVGDTVGAGGFMRAMRTIPMYVTIAEAIRDYSPNAWVINYTNPMTLCVRTLYHVFPKIKAFGCCHEVFGTQTLLTHILDEELGLKDVARQDIKVNVKGINHFTWFDKATYKGMDLFPIYRKFAEEHYESGYEYGDTNWMNSSFACANRVKFDLFLRYGCIAAAGDRHLAEFMPGKTYLESPEAVREWKFGLTTVAWRKNELQERLARSRRLR
;
A
#
# COMPACT_ATOMS: atom_id res chain seq x y z
N GLU A 1 -24.91 -2.46 1.56
CA GLU A 1 -26.00 -3.37 1.19
C GLU A 1 -26.79 -2.85 -0.01
N ILE A 2 -27.48 -1.69 0.08
CA ILE A 2 -28.37 -1.18 -0.98
C ILE A 2 -27.63 -1.05 -2.32
N SER A 3 -26.51 -0.35 -2.38
CA SER A 3 -25.78 -0.13 -3.64
C SER A 3 -25.21 -1.42 -4.22
N GLY A 4 -24.69 -2.32 -3.37
CA GLY A 4 -24.15 -3.61 -3.80
C GLY A 4 -25.25 -4.51 -4.41
N ASN A 5 -26.40 -4.60 -3.76
CA ASN A 5 -27.51 -5.38 -4.27
C ASN A 5 -28.12 -4.79 -5.56
N LYS A 6 -28.15 -3.44 -5.70
CA LYS A 6 -28.55 -2.78 -6.96
C LYS A 6 -27.62 -3.12 -8.11
N ILE A 7 -26.29 -3.07 -7.88
CA ILE A 7 -25.29 -3.42 -8.91
C ILE A 7 -25.41 -4.90 -9.27
N SER A 8 -25.56 -5.79 -8.28
CA SER A 8 -25.71 -7.23 -8.51
C SER A 8 -26.98 -7.58 -9.29
N ALA A 9 -28.04 -6.78 -9.18
CA ALA A 9 -29.30 -6.97 -9.90
C ALA A 9 -29.29 -6.33 -11.31
N HIS A 10 -28.23 -5.62 -11.71
CA HIS A 10 -28.15 -4.99 -13.03
C HIS A 10 -28.13 -6.07 -14.14
N PRO A 11 -28.83 -5.86 -15.27
CA PRO A 11 -28.87 -6.85 -16.37
C PRO A 11 -27.47 -7.22 -16.92
N ASP A 12 -26.53 -6.27 -16.92
CA ASP A 12 -25.16 -6.48 -17.42
C ASP A 12 -24.22 -7.06 -16.34
N ALA A 13 -24.72 -7.39 -15.15
CA ALA A 13 -23.89 -8.00 -14.12
C ALA A 13 -23.48 -9.42 -14.54
N VAL A 14 -22.18 -9.67 -14.62
CA VAL A 14 -21.60 -10.97 -14.99
C VAL A 14 -21.89 -12.04 -13.94
N SER A 15 -22.07 -11.62 -12.68
CA SER A 15 -22.38 -12.51 -11.54
C SER A 15 -23.31 -11.80 -10.56
N HIS A 16 -24.12 -12.59 -9.86
CA HIS A 16 -25.10 -12.08 -8.91
C HIS A 16 -24.67 -12.39 -7.48
N TRP A 17 -24.60 -11.33 -6.65
CA TRP A 17 -24.19 -11.38 -5.27
C TRP A 17 -25.31 -10.87 -4.38
N LYS A 18 -25.43 -11.46 -3.21
CA LYS A 18 -26.28 -10.93 -2.15
C LYS A 18 -25.41 -10.26 -1.10
N TYR A 19 -25.64 -8.97 -0.89
CA TYR A 19 -24.96 -8.18 0.13
C TYR A 19 -25.87 -8.05 1.35
N THR A 20 -25.33 -8.33 2.52
CA THR A 20 -26.02 -8.17 3.81
C THR A 20 -25.10 -7.44 4.79
N VAL A 21 -25.70 -6.66 5.69
CA VAL A 21 -25.00 -6.07 6.83
C VAL A 21 -25.19 -7.00 8.03
N ALA A 22 -24.10 -7.31 8.72
CA ALA A 22 -24.10 -8.08 9.94
C ALA A 22 -23.84 -7.16 11.14
N ASP A 23 -24.59 -7.34 12.22
CA ASP A 23 -24.46 -6.50 13.42
C ASP A 23 -23.35 -6.99 14.36
N THR A 24 -22.92 -8.23 14.21
CA THR A 24 -21.89 -8.86 15.05
C THR A 24 -20.85 -9.62 14.24
N LEU A 25 -19.65 -9.79 14.77
CA LEU A 25 -18.61 -10.63 14.17
C LEU A 25 -19.08 -12.09 14.03
N GLN A 26 -19.83 -12.60 14.97
CA GLN A 26 -20.41 -13.94 14.88
C GLN A 26 -21.30 -14.09 13.64
N GLN A 27 -22.23 -13.16 13.43
CA GLN A 27 -23.12 -13.19 12.25
C GLN A 27 -22.32 -13.06 10.94
N ALA A 28 -21.31 -12.18 10.92
CA ALA A 28 -20.50 -11.94 9.73
C ALA A 28 -19.61 -13.14 9.37
N LEU A 29 -19.09 -13.86 10.38
CA LEU A 29 -18.04 -14.85 10.20
C LEU A 29 -18.55 -16.29 10.17
N THR A 30 -19.72 -16.59 10.76
CA THR A 30 -20.21 -17.96 10.81
C THR A 30 -20.36 -18.57 9.41
N GLY A 31 -19.55 -19.60 9.12
CA GLY A 31 -19.55 -20.31 7.84
C GLY A 31 -18.88 -19.56 6.69
N ALA A 32 -18.11 -18.48 6.97
CA ALA A 32 -17.39 -17.76 5.95
C ALA A 32 -16.23 -18.59 5.39
N ASP A 33 -16.08 -18.62 4.06
CA ASP A 33 -14.93 -19.19 3.34
C ASP A 33 -13.79 -18.19 3.18
N PHE A 34 -14.14 -16.90 3.05
CA PHE A 34 -13.19 -15.78 2.90
C PHE A 34 -13.55 -14.66 3.85
N VAL A 35 -12.54 -14.12 4.50
CA VAL A 35 -12.64 -12.93 5.37
C VAL A 35 -11.71 -11.86 4.82
N VAL A 36 -12.26 -10.69 4.48
CA VAL A 36 -11.47 -9.54 4.03
C VAL A 36 -11.47 -8.48 5.12
N ILE A 37 -10.28 -8.13 5.62
CA ILE A 37 -10.12 -7.11 6.66
C ILE A 37 -9.61 -5.83 6.03
N SER A 38 -10.45 -4.78 6.08
CA SER A 38 -10.12 -3.43 5.62
C SER A 38 -10.76 -2.42 6.58
N ILE A 39 -10.04 -2.06 7.63
CA ILE A 39 -10.53 -1.16 8.68
C ILE A 39 -9.58 0.04 8.85
N LEU A 40 -10.11 1.15 9.35
CA LEU A 40 -9.34 2.31 9.80
C LEU A 40 -9.46 2.40 11.32
N PRO A 41 -8.43 1.98 12.08
CA PRO A 41 -8.42 2.10 13.54
C PRO A 41 -8.27 3.56 13.97
N GLY A 42 -9.26 4.08 14.66
CA GLY A 42 -9.41 5.50 14.96
C GLY A 42 -10.04 6.28 13.81
N THR A 43 -9.99 7.59 13.90
CA THR A 43 -10.48 8.52 12.88
C THR A 43 -9.31 9.26 12.21
N PHE A 44 -9.62 10.18 11.32
CA PHE A 44 -8.59 11.08 10.78
C PHE A 44 -8.15 12.15 11.78
N ASP A 45 -8.84 12.34 12.90
CA ASP A 45 -8.41 13.25 13.96
C ASP A 45 -7.23 12.65 14.75
N GLU A 46 -7.31 11.36 15.12
CA GLU A 46 -6.17 10.64 15.69
C GLU A 46 -5.01 10.57 14.70
N MET A 47 -5.29 10.32 13.43
CA MET A 47 -4.26 10.29 12.40
C MET A 47 -3.57 11.65 12.22
N GLU A 48 -4.29 12.76 12.35
CA GLU A 48 -3.71 14.10 12.28
C GLU A 48 -2.66 14.31 13.39
N SER A 49 -3.00 13.91 14.62
CA SER A 49 -2.04 13.91 15.72
C SER A 49 -0.84 13.00 15.46
N ASP A 50 -1.09 11.77 14.98
CA ASP A 50 -0.02 10.78 14.72
C ASP A 50 0.98 11.26 13.67
N VAL A 51 0.50 11.94 12.64
CA VAL A 51 1.33 12.36 11.50
C VAL A 51 1.98 13.72 11.75
N HIS A 52 1.23 14.69 12.27
CA HIS A 52 1.66 16.09 12.31
C HIS A 52 2.25 16.54 13.67
N ALA A 53 1.90 15.89 14.80
CA ALA A 53 2.53 16.26 16.08
C ALA A 53 4.07 16.07 16.08
N PRO A 54 4.65 15.03 15.45
CA PRO A 54 6.10 14.86 15.36
C PRO A 54 6.82 15.95 14.56
N GLU A 55 6.15 16.69 13.70
CA GLU A 55 6.73 17.79 12.89
C GLU A 55 7.32 18.89 13.77
N ALA A 56 6.74 19.14 14.95
CA ALA A 56 7.28 20.08 15.94
C ALA A 56 8.69 19.71 16.42
N TYR A 57 9.10 18.47 16.20
CA TYR A 57 10.42 17.94 16.54
C TYR A 57 11.29 17.66 15.32
N GLY A 58 10.89 18.16 14.15
CA GLY A 58 11.58 17.93 12.88
C GLY A 58 11.45 16.50 12.34
N ILE A 59 10.41 15.77 12.72
CA ILE A 59 10.12 14.41 12.26
C ILE A 59 8.96 14.48 11.27
N TYR A 60 9.27 14.36 9.98
CA TYR A 60 8.31 14.37 8.90
C TYR A 60 7.95 12.96 8.46
N GLN A 61 6.70 12.75 8.10
CA GLN A 61 6.16 11.46 7.67
C GLN A 61 5.41 11.63 6.36
N SER A 62 5.80 10.88 5.34
CA SER A 62 5.17 10.96 4.00
C SER A 62 3.82 10.24 3.92
N VAL A 63 3.64 9.22 4.75
CA VAL A 63 2.40 8.41 4.83
C VAL A 63 1.92 8.27 6.28
N GLY A 64 2.81 7.89 7.22
CA GLY A 64 2.53 7.78 8.65
C GLY A 64 1.58 6.65 9.04
N ASP A 65 1.51 5.57 8.26
CA ASP A 65 0.57 4.46 8.53
C ASP A 65 1.24 3.10 8.77
N THR A 66 2.55 2.99 8.58
CA THR A 66 3.26 1.71 8.61
C THR A 66 4.39 1.70 9.63
N VAL A 67 5.28 2.67 9.60
CA VAL A 67 6.45 2.80 10.49
C VAL A 67 6.53 4.21 11.08
N GLY A 68 7.58 4.49 11.84
CA GLY A 68 7.77 5.77 12.48
C GLY A 68 6.76 6.03 13.61
N ALA A 69 6.64 7.29 14.02
CA ALA A 69 5.75 7.69 15.09
C ALA A 69 4.28 7.37 14.76
N GLY A 70 3.83 7.71 13.56
CA GLY A 70 2.46 7.46 13.13
C GLY A 70 2.14 5.97 13.04
N GLY A 71 3.02 5.18 12.43
CA GLY A 71 2.85 3.73 12.34
C GLY A 71 2.79 3.06 13.69
N PHE A 72 3.62 3.49 14.66
CA PHE A 72 3.60 2.99 16.03
C PHE A 72 2.28 3.30 16.72
N MET A 73 1.84 4.55 16.72
CA MET A 73 0.60 4.97 17.37
C MET A 73 -0.62 4.28 16.74
N ARG A 74 -0.62 4.14 15.43
CA ARG A 74 -1.66 3.40 14.71
C ARG A 74 -1.66 1.93 15.09
N ALA A 75 -0.49 1.29 15.22
CA ALA A 75 -0.38 -0.11 15.67
C ALA A 75 -0.96 -0.32 17.07
N MET A 76 -0.73 0.60 17.99
CA MET A 76 -1.29 0.54 19.35
C MET A 76 -2.82 0.48 19.37
N ARG A 77 -3.49 1.13 18.42
CA ARG A 77 -4.95 1.05 18.26
C ARG A 77 -5.39 -0.18 17.46
N THR A 78 -4.59 -0.58 16.48
CA THR A 78 -4.95 -1.66 15.55
C THR A 78 -4.83 -3.04 16.18
N ILE A 79 -3.76 -3.30 16.93
CA ILE A 79 -3.47 -4.62 17.51
C ILE A 79 -4.62 -5.15 18.38
N PRO A 80 -5.20 -4.40 19.33
CA PRO A 80 -6.34 -4.90 20.12
C PRO A 80 -7.55 -5.29 19.26
N MET A 81 -7.85 -4.51 18.21
CA MET A 81 -8.95 -4.84 17.29
C MET A 81 -8.67 -6.14 16.52
N TYR A 82 -7.42 -6.35 16.11
CA TYR A 82 -7.00 -7.56 15.41
C TYR A 82 -6.99 -8.79 16.31
N VAL A 83 -6.70 -8.65 17.60
CA VAL A 83 -6.87 -9.73 18.58
C VAL A 83 -8.33 -10.18 18.60
N THR A 84 -9.27 -9.25 18.76
CA THR A 84 -10.72 -9.54 18.77
C THR A 84 -11.18 -10.20 17.47
N ILE A 85 -10.73 -9.70 16.32
CA ILE A 85 -11.06 -10.27 15.00
C ILE A 85 -10.49 -11.69 14.86
N ALA A 86 -9.24 -11.91 15.25
CA ALA A 86 -8.59 -13.21 15.16
C ALA A 86 -9.26 -14.26 16.05
N GLU A 87 -9.67 -13.89 17.25
CA GLU A 87 -10.45 -14.75 18.15
C GLU A 87 -11.80 -15.12 17.52
N ALA A 88 -12.51 -14.15 16.96
CA ALA A 88 -13.77 -14.39 16.29
C ALA A 88 -13.62 -15.29 15.04
N ILE A 89 -12.54 -15.12 14.26
CA ILE A 89 -12.24 -16.01 13.12
C ILE A 89 -11.98 -17.44 13.61
N ARG A 90 -11.17 -17.59 14.68
CA ARG A 90 -10.91 -18.90 15.29
C ARG A 90 -12.18 -19.60 15.70
N ASP A 91 -13.13 -18.88 16.29
CA ASP A 91 -14.33 -19.43 16.90
C ASP A 91 -15.46 -19.69 15.89
N TYR A 92 -15.59 -18.86 14.84
CA TYR A 92 -16.72 -18.89 13.92
C TYR A 92 -16.39 -19.32 12.48
N SER A 93 -15.14 -19.16 12.03
CA SER A 93 -14.70 -19.52 10.67
C SER A 93 -13.23 -19.97 10.62
N PRO A 94 -12.82 -21.00 11.39
CA PRO A 94 -11.42 -21.38 11.54
C PRO A 94 -10.74 -21.84 10.25
N ASN A 95 -11.51 -22.20 9.24
CA ASN A 95 -11.01 -22.68 7.95
C ASN A 95 -10.97 -21.60 6.87
N ALA A 96 -11.48 -20.40 7.14
CA ALA A 96 -11.53 -19.30 6.18
C ALA A 96 -10.13 -18.85 5.74
N TRP A 97 -10.03 -18.40 4.49
CA TRP A 97 -8.91 -17.60 4.03
C TRP A 97 -9.09 -16.14 4.45
N VAL A 98 -8.06 -15.57 5.06
CA VAL A 98 -8.12 -14.19 5.59
C VAL A 98 -7.20 -13.30 4.77
N ILE A 99 -7.77 -12.27 4.15
CA ILE A 99 -7.07 -11.31 3.31
C ILE A 99 -7.05 -9.96 4.01
N ASN A 100 -5.87 -9.47 4.35
CA ASN A 100 -5.69 -8.21 5.05
C ASN A 100 -5.26 -7.08 4.12
N TYR A 101 -5.97 -5.94 4.19
CA TYR A 101 -5.61 -4.68 3.53
C TYR A 101 -5.28 -3.54 4.51
N THR A 102 -5.43 -3.78 5.81
CA THR A 102 -5.19 -2.76 6.84
C THR A 102 -3.70 -2.61 7.14
N ASN A 103 -3.26 -1.38 7.33
CA ASN A 103 -1.92 -1.03 7.80
C ASN A 103 -1.90 -0.69 9.31
N PRO A 104 -0.78 -0.94 9.98
CA PRO A 104 0.49 -1.55 9.54
C PRO A 104 0.33 -3.03 9.18
N MET A 105 0.44 -3.36 7.88
CA MET A 105 0.05 -4.70 7.38
C MET A 105 0.82 -5.84 8.04
N THR A 106 2.13 -5.71 8.16
CA THR A 106 2.98 -6.75 8.76
C THR A 106 2.58 -7.03 10.20
N LEU A 107 2.31 -5.97 11.00
CA LEU A 107 1.85 -6.12 12.37
C LEU A 107 0.46 -6.73 12.47
N CYS A 108 -0.45 -6.32 11.58
CA CYS A 108 -1.80 -6.88 11.48
C CYS A 108 -1.74 -8.40 11.23
N VAL A 109 -1.05 -8.83 10.18
CA VAL A 109 -0.92 -10.24 9.82
C VAL A 109 -0.21 -11.03 10.92
N ARG A 110 0.86 -10.47 11.51
CA ARG A 110 1.56 -11.09 12.64
C ARG A 110 0.65 -11.28 13.85
N THR A 111 -0.21 -10.31 14.14
CA THR A 111 -1.19 -10.40 15.24
C THR A 111 -2.18 -11.53 14.99
N LEU A 112 -2.70 -11.67 13.76
CA LEU A 112 -3.58 -12.78 13.40
C LEU A 112 -2.93 -14.13 13.70
N TYR A 113 -1.69 -14.35 13.27
CA TYR A 113 -0.94 -15.60 13.52
C TYR A 113 -0.57 -15.78 15.00
N HIS A 114 -0.31 -14.69 15.74
CA HIS A 114 -0.01 -14.77 17.17
C HIS A 114 -1.21 -15.30 17.97
N VAL A 115 -2.42 -14.81 17.66
CA VAL A 115 -3.65 -15.19 18.36
C VAL A 115 -4.17 -16.54 17.88
N PHE A 116 -4.10 -16.80 16.58
CA PHE A 116 -4.55 -18.03 15.96
C PHE A 116 -3.49 -18.61 15.00
N PRO A 117 -2.52 -19.40 15.51
CA PRO A 117 -1.39 -19.90 14.71
C PRO A 117 -1.75 -20.74 13.48
N LYS A 118 -2.96 -21.32 13.44
CA LYS A 118 -3.46 -22.11 12.29
C LYS A 118 -4.23 -21.29 11.26
N ILE A 119 -4.35 -19.98 11.45
CA ILE A 119 -5.07 -19.10 10.53
C ILE A 119 -4.43 -19.14 9.13
N LYS A 120 -5.26 -19.09 8.10
CA LYS A 120 -4.79 -18.98 6.70
C LYS A 120 -4.85 -17.51 6.29
N ALA A 121 -3.90 -16.70 6.74
CA ALA A 121 -3.91 -15.25 6.53
C ALA A 121 -2.74 -14.76 5.69
N PHE A 122 -3.00 -13.74 4.87
CA PHE A 122 -1.98 -12.99 4.16
C PHE A 122 -2.41 -11.53 3.96
N GLY A 123 -1.44 -10.66 3.71
CA GLY A 123 -1.68 -9.25 3.39
C GLY A 123 -1.51 -8.97 1.90
N CYS A 124 -2.32 -8.07 1.36
CA CYS A 124 -2.24 -7.63 -0.03
C CYS A 124 -1.95 -6.14 -0.11
N CYS A 125 -0.94 -5.78 -0.91
CA CYS A 125 -0.60 -4.42 -1.28
C CYS A 125 -0.30 -4.36 -2.78
N HIS A 126 -0.58 -3.22 -3.42
CA HIS A 126 -0.35 -3.01 -4.85
C HIS A 126 1.07 -2.51 -5.19
N GLU A 127 1.87 -2.15 -4.22
CA GLU A 127 3.18 -1.51 -4.41
C GLU A 127 4.15 -2.36 -5.25
N VAL A 128 4.17 -3.69 -5.03
CA VAL A 128 4.95 -4.63 -5.85
C VAL A 128 4.53 -4.54 -7.32
N PHE A 129 3.23 -4.43 -7.57
CA PHE A 129 2.68 -4.33 -8.92
C PHE A 129 3.04 -3.00 -9.59
N GLY A 130 3.06 -1.90 -8.85
CA GLY A 130 3.52 -0.61 -9.35
C GLY A 130 4.98 -0.66 -9.82
N THR A 131 5.85 -1.36 -9.08
CA THR A 131 7.25 -1.52 -9.49
C THR A 131 7.40 -2.47 -10.68
N GLN A 132 6.59 -3.53 -10.80
CA GLN A 132 6.55 -4.33 -12.03
C GLN A 132 6.08 -3.50 -13.24
N THR A 133 5.11 -2.61 -13.05
CA THR A 133 4.67 -1.68 -14.11
C THR A 133 5.80 -0.71 -14.50
N LEU A 134 6.54 -0.16 -13.54
CA LEU A 134 7.72 0.65 -13.84
C LEU A 134 8.71 -0.12 -14.72
N LEU A 135 8.96 -1.40 -14.42
CA LEU A 135 9.84 -2.24 -15.23
C LEU A 135 9.32 -2.43 -16.68
N THR A 136 8.01 -2.47 -16.91
CA THR A 136 7.48 -2.52 -18.29
C THR A 136 7.74 -1.23 -19.06
N HIS A 137 7.63 -0.08 -18.41
CA HIS A 137 7.97 1.20 -19.01
C HIS A 137 9.48 1.33 -19.31
N ILE A 138 10.33 0.85 -18.41
CA ILE A 138 11.78 0.79 -18.64
C ILE A 138 12.12 -0.07 -19.85
N LEU A 139 11.42 -1.20 -20.04
CA LEU A 139 11.61 -2.05 -21.22
C LEU A 139 11.16 -1.37 -22.53
N ASP A 140 10.11 -0.56 -22.49
CA ASP A 140 9.69 0.23 -23.66
C ASP A 140 10.75 1.32 -23.98
N GLU A 141 11.13 2.12 -23.00
CA GLU A 141 12.11 3.22 -23.18
C GLU A 141 13.49 2.71 -23.65
N GLU A 142 14.01 1.67 -22.99
CA GLU A 142 15.37 1.20 -23.23
C GLU A 142 15.50 0.24 -24.42
N LEU A 143 14.49 -0.55 -24.70
CA LEU A 143 14.54 -1.60 -25.70
C LEU A 143 13.43 -1.52 -26.77
N GLY A 144 12.50 -0.55 -26.68
CA GLY A 144 11.36 -0.42 -27.57
C GLY A 144 10.36 -1.58 -27.47
N LEU A 145 10.35 -2.31 -26.34
CA LEU A 145 9.46 -3.43 -26.11
C LEU A 145 8.11 -2.93 -25.60
N LYS A 146 7.19 -2.65 -26.54
CA LYS A 146 5.84 -2.17 -26.27
C LYS A 146 4.93 -3.31 -25.81
N ASP A 147 3.84 -2.94 -25.14
CA ASP A 147 2.76 -3.83 -24.74
C ASP A 147 3.19 -5.01 -23.84
N VAL A 148 4.30 -4.86 -23.11
CA VAL A 148 4.73 -5.85 -22.11
C VAL A 148 3.73 -5.84 -20.96
N ALA A 149 3.03 -6.97 -20.76
CA ALA A 149 2.13 -7.07 -19.62
C ALA A 149 2.92 -7.18 -18.30
N ARG A 150 2.45 -6.47 -17.27
CA ARG A 150 3.07 -6.51 -15.93
C ARG A 150 3.27 -7.95 -15.42
N GLN A 151 2.33 -8.84 -15.70
CA GLN A 151 2.36 -10.25 -15.29
C GLN A 151 3.49 -11.06 -15.95
N ASP A 152 4.06 -10.56 -17.06
CA ASP A 152 5.19 -11.19 -17.73
C ASP A 152 6.52 -10.88 -17.05
N ILE A 153 6.57 -9.83 -16.24
CA ILE A 153 7.73 -9.52 -15.40
C ILE A 153 7.74 -10.46 -14.20
N LYS A 154 8.70 -11.39 -14.19
CA LYS A 154 8.86 -12.33 -13.07
C LYS A 154 9.84 -11.77 -12.07
N VAL A 155 9.41 -11.69 -10.82
CA VAL A 155 10.19 -11.12 -9.73
C VAL A 155 10.30 -12.08 -8.55
N ASN A 156 11.40 -12.02 -7.82
CA ASN A 156 11.52 -12.62 -6.51
C ASN A 156 11.41 -11.53 -5.46
N VAL A 157 10.34 -11.58 -4.65
CA VAL A 157 9.99 -10.54 -3.66
C VAL A 157 10.49 -10.94 -2.30
N LYS A 158 11.21 -10.05 -1.63
CA LYS A 158 11.70 -10.19 -0.26
C LYS A 158 11.34 -8.98 0.60
N GLY A 159 11.45 -9.13 1.92
CA GLY A 159 11.19 -8.04 2.87
C GLY A 159 9.79 -8.07 3.46
N ILE A 160 9.34 -6.91 3.92
CA ILE A 160 8.05 -6.71 4.58
C ILE A 160 7.23 -5.67 3.81
N ASN A 161 5.92 -5.59 4.09
CA ASN A 161 5.04 -4.62 3.43
C ASN A 161 5.61 -3.19 3.51
N HIS A 162 5.56 -2.49 2.39
CA HIS A 162 6.10 -1.15 2.13
C HIS A 162 7.63 -1.04 2.19
N PHE A 163 8.32 -2.13 2.50
CA PHE A 163 9.78 -2.24 2.43
C PHE A 163 10.17 -3.56 1.76
N THR A 164 9.58 -3.78 0.59
CA THR A 164 9.82 -4.93 -0.27
C THR A 164 10.92 -4.65 -1.28
N TRP A 165 11.60 -5.72 -1.69
CA TRP A 165 12.75 -5.68 -2.58
C TRP A 165 12.68 -6.81 -3.58
N PHE A 166 13.16 -6.56 -4.80
CA PHE A 166 13.43 -7.61 -5.76
C PHE A 166 14.93 -7.90 -5.78
N ASP A 167 15.34 -9.12 -5.49
CA ASP A 167 16.68 -9.62 -5.69
C ASP A 167 16.84 -10.33 -7.04
N LYS A 168 15.72 -10.49 -7.76
CA LYS A 168 15.65 -10.99 -9.13
C LYS A 168 14.42 -10.39 -9.84
N ALA A 169 14.67 -9.92 -11.06
CA ALA A 169 13.61 -9.47 -11.97
C ALA A 169 13.95 -9.92 -13.39
N THR A 170 13.03 -10.59 -14.08
CA THR A 170 13.27 -11.10 -15.44
C THR A 170 12.06 -10.92 -16.35
N TYR A 171 12.32 -10.75 -17.65
CA TYR A 171 11.34 -10.78 -18.72
C TYR A 171 11.76 -11.81 -19.77
N LYS A 172 10.95 -12.85 -19.98
CA LYS A 172 11.26 -13.96 -20.92
C LYS A 172 12.68 -14.53 -20.74
N GLY A 173 13.15 -14.60 -19.49
CA GLY A 173 14.48 -15.09 -19.13
C GLY A 173 15.60 -14.06 -19.18
N MET A 174 15.38 -12.87 -19.73
CA MET A 174 16.32 -11.76 -19.71
C MET A 174 16.39 -11.15 -18.31
N ASP A 175 17.58 -10.93 -17.79
CA ASP A 175 17.82 -10.24 -16.53
C ASP A 175 17.59 -8.74 -16.71
N LEU A 176 16.75 -8.13 -15.85
CA LEU A 176 16.40 -6.72 -15.91
C LEU A 176 17.32 -5.83 -15.06
N PHE A 177 18.18 -6.38 -14.24
CA PHE A 177 19.05 -5.60 -13.35
C PHE A 177 20.05 -4.69 -14.09
N PRO A 178 20.72 -5.15 -15.16
CA PRO A 178 21.61 -4.28 -15.93
C PRO A 178 20.86 -3.13 -16.60
N ILE A 179 19.66 -3.38 -17.13
CA ILE A 179 18.81 -2.38 -17.77
C ILE A 179 18.31 -1.38 -16.74
N TYR A 180 17.82 -1.86 -15.59
CA TYR A 180 17.38 -1.01 -14.50
C TYR A 180 18.51 -0.13 -13.95
N ARG A 181 19.75 -0.64 -13.88
CA ARG A 181 20.91 0.12 -13.45
C ARG A 181 21.19 1.30 -14.37
N LYS A 182 21.26 1.05 -15.66
CA LYS A 182 21.46 2.10 -16.67
C LYS A 182 20.38 3.17 -16.54
N PHE A 183 19.13 2.74 -16.50
CA PHE A 183 17.99 3.63 -16.38
C PHE A 183 18.00 4.45 -15.07
N ALA A 184 18.33 3.82 -13.95
CA ALA A 184 18.44 4.49 -12.66
C ALA A 184 19.56 5.53 -12.62
N GLU A 185 20.69 5.27 -13.27
CA GLU A 185 21.80 6.22 -13.40
C GLU A 185 21.39 7.41 -14.27
N GLU A 186 20.74 7.18 -15.41
CA GLU A 186 20.29 8.23 -16.34
C GLU A 186 19.19 9.12 -15.72
N HIS A 187 18.32 8.54 -14.91
CA HIS A 187 17.18 9.23 -14.29
C HIS A 187 17.39 9.59 -12.81
N TYR A 188 18.60 9.50 -12.30
CA TYR A 188 18.89 9.74 -10.87
C TYR A 188 18.44 11.13 -10.41
N GLU A 189 18.75 12.17 -11.17
CA GLU A 189 18.41 13.57 -10.83
C GLU A 189 17.02 13.97 -11.34
N SER A 190 16.66 13.56 -12.54
CA SER A 190 15.37 13.93 -13.13
C SER A 190 14.20 13.22 -12.49
N GLY A 191 14.41 12.00 -11.97
CA GLY A 191 13.36 11.05 -11.71
C GLY A 191 12.70 10.56 -13.00
N TYR A 192 11.76 9.63 -12.87
CA TYR A 192 10.96 9.12 -13.97
C TYR A 192 9.50 8.92 -13.53
N GLU A 193 8.58 9.44 -14.32
CA GLU A 193 7.14 9.33 -14.11
C GLU A 193 6.48 8.93 -15.43
N TYR A 194 5.35 8.26 -15.35
CA TYR A 194 4.60 7.79 -16.51
C TYR A 194 3.10 7.99 -16.29
N GLY A 195 2.36 8.16 -17.40
CA GLY A 195 0.93 8.46 -17.38
C GLY A 195 0.63 9.94 -17.07
N ASP A 196 -0.62 10.24 -16.76
CA ASP A 196 -1.12 11.61 -16.58
C ASP A 196 -0.97 12.15 -15.16
N THR A 197 -0.57 11.31 -14.20
CA THR A 197 -0.36 11.72 -12.80
C THR A 197 1.13 11.82 -12.49
N ASN A 198 1.50 12.88 -11.79
CA ASN A 198 2.86 13.10 -11.33
C ASN A 198 2.89 13.56 -9.87
N TRP A 199 4.09 13.64 -9.27
CA TRP A 199 4.27 13.98 -7.86
C TRP A 199 3.76 15.39 -7.50
N MET A 200 3.61 16.29 -8.47
CA MET A 200 3.09 17.65 -8.24
C MET A 200 1.56 17.70 -8.23
N ASN A 201 0.90 16.82 -8.96
CA ASN A 201 -0.56 16.85 -9.12
C ASN A 201 -1.29 15.69 -8.41
N SER A 202 -0.57 14.76 -7.81
CA SER A 202 -1.14 13.63 -7.09
C SER A 202 -0.42 13.36 -5.78
N SER A 203 -1.17 13.30 -4.69
CA SER A 203 -0.64 12.96 -3.35
C SER A 203 -0.04 11.56 -3.24
N PHE A 204 -0.25 10.70 -4.23
CA PHE A 204 0.23 9.32 -4.24
C PHE A 204 1.36 9.08 -5.24
N ALA A 205 1.59 9.99 -6.17
CA ALA A 205 2.65 9.85 -7.16
C ALA A 205 4.03 10.21 -6.59
N CYS A 206 5.07 9.66 -7.21
CA CYS A 206 6.47 9.97 -6.95
C CYS A 206 7.28 9.77 -8.22
N ALA A 207 8.40 10.46 -8.33
CA ALA A 207 9.29 10.37 -9.49
C ALA A 207 10.31 9.20 -9.41
N ASN A 208 10.11 8.25 -8.54
CA ASN A 208 10.93 7.05 -8.37
C ASN A 208 12.42 7.31 -8.00
N ARG A 209 12.79 8.52 -7.60
CA ARG A 209 14.18 8.89 -7.26
C ARG A 209 14.70 8.13 -6.05
N VAL A 210 13.87 7.92 -5.02
CA VAL A 210 14.25 7.13 -3.84
C VAL A 210 14.54 5.68 -4.24
N LYS A 211 13.72 5.08 -5.10
CA LYS A 211 13.98 3.74 -5.64
C LYS A 211 15.30 3.64 -6.38
N PHE A 212 15.61 4.64 -7.21
CA PHE A 212 16.86 4.67 -7.98
C PHE A 212 18.06 4.82 -7.06
N ASP A 213 18.01 5.73 -6.08
CA ASP A 213 19.07 5.89 -5.09
C ASP A 213 19.32 4.61 -4.28
N LEU A 214 18.24 3.98 -3.78
CA LEU A 214 18.35 2.74 -3.03
C LEU A 214 18.93 1.59 -3.87
N PHE A 215 18.56 1.51 -5.15
CA PHE A 215 19.12 0.52 -6.05
C PHE A 215 20.62 0.73 -6.29
N LEU A 216 21.02 1.97 -6.54
CA LEU A 216 22.44 2.30 -6.78
C LEU A 216 23.31 2.05 -5.54
N ARG A 217 22.73 2.21 -4.33
CA ARG A 217 23.42 1.94 -3.06
C ARG A 217 23.49 0.45 -2.73
N TYR A 218 22.40 -0.29 -2.95
CA TYR A 218 22.25 -1.66 -2.41
C TYR A 218 22.21 -2.77 -3.46
N GLY A 219 22.07 -2.43 -4.74
CA GLY A 219 22.03 -3.40 -5.84
C GLY A 219 20.78 -4.28 -5.89
N CYS A 220 19.72 -3.91 -5.16
CA CYS A 220 18.42 -4.56 -5.18
C CYS A 220 17.34 -3.55 -5.55
N ILE A 221 16.33 -3.96 -6.33
CA ILE A 221 15.25 -3.07 -6.75
C ILE A 221 14.27 -2.91 -5.58
N ALA A 222 14.16 -1.71 -5.03
CA ALA A 222 13.15 -1.41 -4.03
C ALA A 222 11.75 -1.44 -4.66
N ALA A 223 10.84 -2.21 -4.08
CA ALA A 223 9.56 -2.57 -4.69
C ALA A 223 8.35 -1.99 -3.95
N ALA A 224 8.49 -0.78 -3.41
CA ALA A 224 7.41 0.02 -2.86
C ALA A 224 7.50 1.45 -3.40
N GLY A 225 6.50 2.29 -3.16
CA GLY A 225 6.53 3.71 -3.55
C GLY A 225 7.57 4.49 -2.72
N ASP A 226 8.18 5.51 -3.32
CA ASP A 226 9.21 6.34 -2.68
C ASP A 226 8.78 6.87 -1.31
N ARG A 227 7.52 7.25 -1.19
CA ARG A 227 6.93 7.77 0.05
C ARG A 227 6.99 6.76 1.20
N HIS A 228 6.75 5.48 0.92
CA HIS A 228 6.87 4.41 1.90
C HIS A 228 8.34 4.07 2.19
N LEU A 229 9.15 3.92 1.13
CA LEU A 229 10.58 3.62 1.26
C LEU A 229 11.31 4.66 2.11
N ALA A 230 10.98 5.94 1.92
CA ALA A 230 11.57 7.04 2.67
C ALA A 230 11.36 6.92 4.19
N GLU A 231 10.21 6.42 4.63
CA GLU A 231 9.89 6.25 6.06
C GLU A 231 10.68 5.13 6.75
N PHE A 232 11.19 4.15 5.99
CA PHE A 232 12.02 3.07 6.52
C PHE A 232 13.52 3.44 6.63
N MET A 233 13.91 4.53 5.97
CA MET A 233 15.29 5.01 6.01
C MET A 233 15.48 5.99 7.18
N PRO A 234 16.71 6.20 7.66
CA PRO A 234 16.96 7.25 8.65
C PRO A 234 16.37 8.59 8.21
N GLY A 235 15.66 9.28 9.12
CA GLY A 235 14.84 10.45 8.78
C GLY A 235 15.55 11.56 8.01
N LYS A 236 16.86 11.73 8.24
CA LYS A 236 17.68 12.70 7.51
C LYS A 236 18.07 12.29 6.09
N THR A 237 17.71 11.09 5.63
CA THR A 237 18.06 10.65 4.28
C THR A 237 17.14 11.27 3.23
N TYR A 238 15.83 11.20 3.43
CA TYR A 238 14.83 11.66 2.47
C TYR A 238 13.74 12.54 3.08
N LEU A 239 13.60 12.52 4.41
CA LEU A 239 12.54 13.21 5.16
C LEU A 239 13.12 14.25 6.13
N GLU A 240 14.26 14.87 5.80
CA GLU A 240 14.89 15.88 6.65
C GLU A 240 14.03 17.14 6.79
N SER A 241 13.38 17.55 5.71
CA SER A 241 12.48 18.70 5.67
C SER A 241 11.48 18.58 4.52
N PRO A 242 10.41 19.40 4.49
CA PRO A 242 9.52 19.48 3.33
C PRO A 242 10.22 19.86 2.02
N GLU A 243 11.31 20.64 2.11
CA GLU A 243 12.15 21.03 0.96
C GLU A 243 12.89 19.80 0.42
N ALA A 244 13.55 19.01 1.29
CA ALA A 244 14.23 17.78 0.92
C ALA A 244 13.26 16.78 0.26
N VAL A 245 12.04 16.65 0.78
CA VAL A 245 11.00 15.81 0.17
C VAL A 245 10.69 16.26 -1.26
N ARG A 246 10.58 17.58 -1.51
CA ARG A 246 10.35 18.11 -2.86
C ARG A 246 11.55 17.87 -3.79
N GLU A 247 12.78 17.96 -3.29
CA GLU A 247 13.98 17.62 -4.05
C GLU A 247 13.97 16.15 -4.48
N TRP A 248 13.52 15.25 -3.62
CA TRP A 248 13.34 13.84 -3.92
C TRP A 248 12.10 13.53 -4.76
N LYS A 249 11.32 14.56 -5.13
CA LYS A 249 10.15 14.49 -6.02
C LYS A 249 9.08 13.52 -5.59
N PHE A 250 8.69 13.62 -4.33
CA PHE A 250 7.46 13.02 -3.80
C PHE A 250 6.76 13.98 -2.83
N GLY A 251 5.56 13.63 -2.37
CA GLY A 251 4.75 14.50 -1.51
C GLY A 251 4.58 13.99 -0.09
N LEU A 252 4.37 14.91 0.84
CA LEU A 252 3.80 14.62 2.15
C LEU A 252 2.28 14.66 2.02
N THR A 253 1.58 13.57 2.36
CA THR A 253 0.12 13.57 2.35
C THR A 253 -0.41 14.19 3.63
N THR A 254 -1.04 15.34 3.54
CA THR A 254 -1.65 15.98 4.69
C THR A 254 -2.91 15.24 5.12
N VAL A 255 -3.20 15.24 6.44
CA VAL A 255 -4.45 14.64 6.93
C VAL A 255 -5.65 15.51 6.56
N ALA A 256 -5.48 16.81 6.38
CA ALA A 256 -6.50 17.71 5.86
C ALA A 256 -7.02 17.23 4.48
N TRP A 257 -6.12 16.86 3.57
CA TRP A 257 -6.51 16.25 2.29
C TRP A 257 -7.33 14.96 2.47
N ARG A 258 -6.94 14.09 3.41
CA ARG A 258 -7.68 12.83 3.70
C ARG A 258 -9.08 13.13 4.26
N LYS A 259 -9.22 14.13 5.13
CA LYS A 259 -10.51 14.56 5.67
C LYS A 259 -11.43 15.07 4.55
N ASN A 260 -10.91 15.90 3.65
CA ASN A 260 -11.66 16.42 2.50
C ASN A 260 -12.11 15.30 1.57
N GLU A 261 -11.22 14.39 1.20
CA GLU A 261 -11.52 13.22 0.36
C GLU A 261 -12.61 12.32 0.99
N LEU A 262 -12.59 12.16 2.33
CA LEU A 262 -13.66 11.44 3.03
C LEU A 262 -15.01 12.11 2.84
N GLN A 263 -15.08 13.45 2.98
CA GLN A 263 -16.33 14.18 2.80
C GLN A 263 -16.88 14.06 1.36
N GLU A 264 -16.01 14.13 0.37
CA GLU A 264 -16.38 13.92 -1.04
C GLU A 264 -16.92 12.51 -1.29
N ARG A 265 -16.25 11.49 -0.75
CA ARG A 265 -16.70 10.09 -0.85
C ARG A 265 -18.04 9.86 -0.18
N LEU A 266 -18.26 10.47 0.99
CA LEU A 266 -19.55 10.39 1.69
C LEU A 266 -20.66 11.09 0.89
N ALA A 267 -20.39 12.25 0.32
CA ALA A 267 -21.33 12.98 -0.53
C ALA A 267 -21.69 12.17 -1.79
N ARG A 268 -20.69 11.55 -2.43
CA ARG A 268 -20.89 10.67 -3.59
C ARG A 268 -21.72 9.43 -3.22
N SER A 269 -21.41 8.79 -2.10
CA SER A 269 -22.16 7.62 -1.61
C SER A 269 -23.63 7.96 -1.31
N ARG A 270 -23.93 9.15 -0.77
CA ARG A 270 -25.31 9.60 -0.53
C ARG A 270 -26.11 9.80 -1.83
N ARG A 271 -25.46 10.22 -2.91
CA ARG A 271 -26.09 10.39 -4.24
C ARG A 271 -26.42 9.03 -4.90
N LEU A 272 -25.72 7.97 -4.53
CA LEU A 272 -25.92 6.62 -5.07
C LEU A 272 -26.99 5.80 -4.31
N ARG A 273 -27.46 6.29 -3.17
CA ARG A 273 -28.55 5.69 -2.37
C ARG A 273 -29.89 6.16 -2.85
#